data_a86eb9e33d96d5fe151f125147261d3a
#
_entry.id   a86eb9e33d96d5fe151f125147261d3a
#
_cell.length_a   1.000
_cell.length_b   1.000
_cell.length_c   1.000
_cell.angle_alpha   90.00
_cell.angle_beta   90.00
_cell.angle_gamma   90.00
#
_symmetry.space_group_name_H-M   'P 1'
#
loop_
_entity.id
_entity.type
_entity.pdbx_description
1 polymer ?
#
loop_
_entity_poly.entity_id
_entity_poly.type
_entity_poly.pdbx_seq_one_letter_code
_entity_poly.pdbx_strand_id
1 'polypeptide(L)'
;EDSNFDKILKPEFTSFTYTSLEKTTPYSDMLSCLLFDEERNERIANDIKNAYKTKRNIIVLTDRIEHISILRNKLNDINDVFVINGQLSNSEKKTFFENIKKAKKGFVIISTGKYIGEGFDEKKLDTLFIVSPFRWNGTLEQYVGRLHRESEDKNDVEVHDYVDINVKMFESMYHDRLRAYKKLGYVISGDEVIFERKIYSTYDYKTKLFEDLTDSKKEVVFILNEYNDEVVTDLLNRCSNIKIFTHSNATIAHKNISGLLKTNLEINAVIIDQKILWYGGINPFKTIAYNDSIMRINDKSICETIIKEAKK
;
A
#
# COMPACT_ATOMS: atom_id res chain seq x y z
N GLU A 1 -14.94 -2.21 -23.81
CA GLU A 1 -16.02 -1.18 -23.77
C GLU A 1 -15.57 -0.14 -22.74
N ASP A 2 -15.38 1.12 -23.19
CA ASP A 2 -15.03 2.23 -22.32
C ASP A 2 -16.23 2.55 -21.43
N SER A 3 -16.11 2.34 -20.14
CA SER A 3 -17.14 2.71 -19.17
C SER A 3 -17.16 4.23 -19.01
N ASN A 4 -18.36 4.84 -19.00
CA ASN A 4 -18.57 6.30 -18.88
C ASN A 4 -18.35 6.85 -17.46
N PHE A 5 -17.63 6.17 -16.58
CA PHE A 5 -17.40 6.59 -15.20
C PHE A 5 -15.93 6.42 -14.79
N ASP A 6 -15.49 7.24 -13.85
CA ASP A 6 -14.14 7.20 -13.30
C ASP A 6 -13.92 5.93 -12.47
N LYS A 7 -12.76 5.31 -12.62
CA LYS A 7 -12.33 4.11 -11.88
C LYS A 7 -11.23 4.49 -10.91
N ILE A 8 -11.55 4.49 -9.63
CA ILE A 8 -10.67 5.00 -8.58
C ILE A 8 -10.20 3.84 -7.69
N LEU A 9 -8.89 3.66 -7.57
CA LEU A 9 -8.26 2.74 -6.61
C LEU A 9 -7.76 3.54 -5.40
N LYS A 10 -8.16 3.12 -4.21
CA LYS A 10 -7.70 3.65 -2.91
C LYS A 10 -6.96 2.54 -2.16
N PRO A 11 -5.62 2.47 -2.26
CA PRO A 11 -4.85 1.53 -1.45
C PRO A 11 -4.87 1.97 0.02
N GLU A 12 -5.32 1.09 0.91
CA GLU A 12 -5.43 1.33 2.35
C GLU A 12 -4.30 0.58 3.06
N PHE A 13 -3.14 1.24 3.24
CA PHE A 13 -1.98 0.63 3.89
C PHE A 13 -2.22 0.46 5.39
N THR A 14 -2.01 -0.76 5.92
CA THR A 14 -2.22 -1.09 7.34
C THR A 14 -0.90 -1.18 8.10
N SER A 15 -0.98 -1.07 9.43
CA SER A 15 0.13 -1.30 10.36
C SER A 15 0.33 -2.78 10.71
N PHE A 16 -0.53 -3.68 10.24
CA PHE A 16 -0.48 -5.10 10.58
C PHE A 16 0.90 -5.70 10.32
N THR A 17 1.41 -6.42 11.30
CA THR A 17 2.67 -7.17 11.24
C THR A 17 2.44 -8.60 11.69
N TYR A 18 3.19 -9.52 11.12
CA TYR A 18 3.18 -10.91 11.53
C TYR A 18 4.62 -11.39 11.77
N THR A 19 4.87 -11.89 12.97
CA THR A 19 6.17 -12.46 13.34
C THR A 19 5.96 -13.93 13.73
N SER A 20 6.65 -14.84 13.07
CA SER A 20 6.68 -16.26 13.43
C SER A 20 8.07 -16.66 13.90
N LEU A 21 8.13 -17.53 14.91
CA LEU A 21 9.36 -18.21 15.34
C LEU A 21 9.69 -19.40 14.44
N GLU A 22 8.77 -19.83 13.60
CA GLU A 22 8.94 -20.96 12.69
C GLU A 22 9.52 -20.51 11.35
N LYS A 23 10.37 -21.36 10.74
CA LYS A 23 10.99 -21.06 9.44
C LYS A 23 9.98 -20.96 8.28
N THR A 24 8.85 -21.64 8.42
CA THR A 24 7.74 -21.63 7.43
C THR A 24 6.42 -21.54 8.17
N THR A 25 5.68 -20.46 7.93
CA THR A 25 4.35 -20.31 8.52
C THR A 25 3.28 -20.57 7.46
N PRO A 26 2.29 -21.41 7.73
CA PRO A 26 1.16 -21.62 6.84
C PRO A 26 0.41 -20.30 6.56
N TYR A 27 -0.02 -20.11 5.32
CA TYR A 27 -0.85 -18.96 4.93
C TYR A 27 -2.11 -18.82 5.78
N SER A 28 -2.73 -19.96 6.15
CA SER A 28 -3.92 -20.00 7.01
C SER A 28 -3.73 -19.30 8.35
N ASP A 29 -2.55 -19.45 8.95
CA ASP A 29 -2.26 -18.92 10.29
C ASP A 29 -2.01 -17.41 10.22
N MET A 30 -1.23 -16.96 9.23
CA MET A 30 -1.06 -15.54 8.96
C MET A 30 -2.39 -14.86 8.66
N LEU A 31 -3.24 -15.49 7.84
CA LEU A 31 -4.56 -14.97 7.51
C LEU A 31 -5.45 -14.91 8.75
N SER A 32 -5.43 -15.94 9.61
CA SER A 32 -6.20 -15.94 10.85
C SER A 32 -5.80 -14.79 11.76
N CYS A 33 -4.50 -14.57 11.98
CA CYS A 33 -4.02 -13.42 12.76
C CYS A 33 -4.47 -12.09 12.16
N LEU A 34 -4.39 -11.94 10.85
CA LEU A 34 -4.84 -10.73 10.13
C LEU A 34 -6.34 -10.45 10.34
N LEU A 35 -7.18 -11.47 10.18
CA LEU A 35 -8.64 -11.31 10.25
C LEU A 35 -9.14 -11.03 11.68
N PHE A 36 -8.37 -11.39 12.70
CA PHE A 36 -8.68 -11.08 14.10
C PHE A 36 -7.94 -9.85 14.65
N ASP A 37 -7.14 -9.15 13.83
CA ASP A 37 -6.48 -7.92 14.23
C ASP A 37 -7.49 -6.80 14.48
N GLU A 38 -7.58 -6.37 15.75
CA GLU A 38 -8.61 -5.44 16.22
C GLU A 38 -8.43 -4.04 15.63
N GLU A 39 -7.19 -3.51 15.61
CA GLU A 39 -6.90 -2.18 15.08
C GLU A 39 -7.23 -2.09 13.59
N ARG A 40 -6.85 -3.12 12.84
CA ARG A 40 -7.16 -3.24 11.41
C ARG A 40 -8.67 -3.30 11.16
N ASN A 41 -9.39 -4.08 11.95
CA ASN A 41 -10.83 -4.23 11.82
C ASN A 41 -11.61 -2.95 12.20
N GLU A 42 -11.13 -2.20 13.21
CA GLU A 42 -11.67 -0.88 13.52
C GLU A 42 -11.48 0.12 12.37
N ARG A 43 -10.29 0.14 11.78
CA ARG A 43 -10.03 0.99 10.62
C ARG A 43 -10.94 0.65 9.46
N ILE A 44 -11.06 -0.65 9.10
CA ILE A 44 -11.97 -1.12 8.04
C ILE A 44 -13.40 -0.66 8.30
N ALA A 45 -13.91 -0.85 9.53
CA ALA A 45 -15.27 -0.45 9.89
C ALA A 45 -15.47 1.06 9.77
N ASN A 46 -14.52 1.87 10.21
CA ASN A 46 -14.57 3.32 10.12
C ASN A 46 -14.58 3.82 8.66
N ASP A 47 -13.76 3.22 7.79
CA ASP A 47 -13.71 3.57 6.38
C ASP A 47 -15.01 3.19 5.67
N ILE A 48 -15.62 2.03 5.99
CA ILE A 48 -16.94 1.63 5.50
C ILE A 48 -18.01 2.63 5.97
N LYS A 49 -18.01 3.02 7.26
CA LYS A 49 -18.94 4.01 7.80
C LYS A 49 -18.83 5.36 7.10
N ASN A 50 -17.61 5.79 6.80
CA ASN A 50 -17.38 7.04 6.08
C ASN A 50 -17.91 6.97 4.63
N ALA A 51 -17.66 5.89 3.92
CA ALA A 51 -18.22 5.68 2.60
C ALA A 51 -19.76 5.58 2.61
N TYR A 52 -20.33 4.90 3.61
CA TYR A 52 -21.80 4.83 3.79
C TYR A 52 -22.43 6.21 4.01
N LYS A 53 -21.78 7.09 4.80
CA LYS A 53 -22.26 8.47 5.02
C LYS A 53 -22.36 9.27 3.72
N THR A 54 -21.52 9.00 2.75
CA THR A 54 -21.56 9.62 1.41
C THR A 54 -22.53 8.92 0.45
N LYS A 55 -23.39 8.02 0.97
CA LYS A 55 -24.41 7.29 0.21
C LYS A 55 -23.86 6.34 -0.85
N ARG A 56 -22.67 5.78 -0.62
CA ARG A 56 -22.09 4.72 -1.48
C ARG A 56 -22.86 3.40 -1.31
N ASN A 57 -22.97 2.66 -2.39
CA ASN A 57 -23.49 1.31 -2.42
C ASN A 57 -22.32 0.33 -2.36
N ILE A 58 -22.09 -0.20 -1.16
CA ILE A 58 -20.81 -0.82 -0.81
C ILE A 58 -20.92 -2.35 -0.83
N ILE A 59 -19.90 -3.01 -1.36
CA ILE A 59 -19.65 -4.42 -1.16
C ILE A 59 -18.31 -4.64 -0.46
N VAL A 60 -18.30 -5.42 0.61
CA VAL A 60 -17.11 -5.78 1.41
C VAL A 60 -16.81 -7.25 1.19
N LEU A 61 -15.62 -7.56 0.70
CA LEU A 61 -15.18 -8.93 0.42
C LEU A 61 -14.10 -9.38 1.40
N THR A 62 -14.41 -10.46 2.10
CA THR A 62 -13.47 -11.17 2.98
C THR A 62 -13.27 -12.62 2.53
N ASP A 63 -12.29 -13.31 3.08
CA ASP A 63 -12.01 -14.72 2.77
C ASP A 63 -12.72 -15.70 3.73
N ARG A 64 -13.15 -15.23 4.92
CA ARG A 64 -13.68 -16.06 5.98
C ARG A 64 -15.03 -15.57 6.53
N ILE A 65 -15.90 -16.53 6.85
CA ILE A 65 -17.24 -16.27 7.41
C ILE A 65 -17.14 -15.65 8.80
N GLU A 66 -16.16 -16.08 9.61
CA GLU A 66 -15.91 -15.51 10.94
C GLU A 66 -15.63 -14.02 10.87
N HIS A 67 -14.89 -13.57 9.86
CA HIS A 67 -14.58 -12.16 9.65
C HIS A 67 -15.84 -11.35 9.25
N ILE A 68 -16.78 -11.97 8.54
CA ILE A 68 -18.10 -11.33 8.26
C ILE A 68 -18.79 -10.95 9.58
N SER A 69 -18.80 -11.87 10.55
CA SER A 69 -19.44 -11.63 11.85
C SER A 69 -18.75 -10.51 12.63
N ILE A 70 -17.42 -10.44 12.61
CA ILE A 70 -16.64 -9.37 13.25
C ILE A 70 -17.01 -8.02 12.64
N LEU A 71 -16.94 -7.91 11.32
CA LEU A 71 -17.25 -6.65 10.63
C LEU A 71 -18.72 -6.25 10.79
N ARG A 72 -19.65 -7.21 10.73
CA ARG A 72 -21.08 -6.95 10.96
C ARG A 72 -21.35 -6.38 12.35
N ASN A 73 -20.67 -6.90 13.39
CA ASN A 73 -20.78 -6.40 14.74
C ASN A 73 -20.26 -4.96 14.89
N LYS A 74 -19.14 -4.63 14.20
CA LYS A 74 -18.57 -3.27 14.21
C LYS A 74 -19.39 -2.25 13.43
N LEU A 75 -20.27 -2.71 12.54
CA LEU A 75 -21.20 -1.90 11.74
C LEU A 75 -22.63 -1.92 12.29
N ASN A 76 -22.83 -2.21 13.57
CA ASN A 76 -24.14 -2.34 14.22
C ASN A 76 -24.95 -1.02 14.27
N ASP A 77 -24.27 0.11 14.11
CA ASP A 77 -24.84 1.46 14.02
C ASP A 77 -25.35 1.83 12.61
N ILE A 78 -25.14 0.96 11.61
CA ILE A 78 -25.67 1.10 10.25
C ILE A 78 -26.88 0.17 10.08
N ASN A 79 -28.02 0.72 9.66
CA ASN A 79 -29.25 -0.07 9.48
C ASN A 79 -29.24 -0.94 8.22
N ASP A 80 -28.67 -0.43 7.13
CA ASP A 80 -28.71 -1.06 5.81
C ASP A 80 -27.45 -1.94 5.56
N VAL A 81 -27.12 -2.84 6.50
CA VAL A 81 -26.04 -3.82 6.36
C VAL A 81 -26.62 -5.20 6.13
N PHE A 82 -26.32 -5.77 4.99
CA PHE A 82 -26.77 -7.09 4.52
C PHE A 82 -25.60 -8.05 4.46
N VAL A 83 -25.83 -9.31 4.85
CA VAL A 83 -24.82 -10.36 4.78
C VAL A 83 -25.27 -11.44 3.80
N ILE A 84 -24.36 -11.86 2.91
CA ILE A 84 -24.60 -12.99 2.03
C ILE A 84 -23.34 -13.88 1.93
N ASN A 85 -23.54 -15.18 2.09
CA ASN A 85 -22.48 -16.19 1.98
C ASN A 85 -23.03 -17.54 1.55
N GLY A 86 -22.15 -18.53 1.34
CA GLY A 86 -22.53 -19.85 0.87
C GLY A 86 -23.34 -20.71 1.85
N GLN A 87 -23.41 -20.33 3.14
CA GLN A 87 -24.13 -21.10 4.16
C GLN A 87 -25.60 -20.73 4.28
N LEU A 88 -26.04 -19.61 3.67
CA LEU A 88 -27.42 -19.20 3.69
C LEU A 88 -28.32 -20.20 2.93
N SER A 89 -29.47 -20.50 3.52
CA SER A 89 -30.55 -21.27 2.88
C SER A 89 -31.14 -20.54 1.68
N ASN A 90 -31.83 -21.25 0.82
CA ASN A 90 -32.49 -20.64 -0.34
C ASN A 90 -33.53 -19.59 0.04
N SER A 91 -34.23 -19.76 1.17
CA SER A 91 -35.18 -18.78 1.69
C SER A 91 -34.51 -17.52 2.17
N GLU A 92 -33.37 -17.63 2.89
CA GLU A 92 -32.59 -16.47 3.35
C GLU A 92 -31.97 -15.70 2.17
N LYS A 93 -31.46 -16.41 1.16
CA LYS A 93 -30.99 -15.79 -0.08
C LYS A 93 -32.09 -15.02 -0.80
N LYS A 94 -33.29 -15.59 -0.87
CA LYS A 94 -34.44 -14.89 -1.47
C LYS A 94 -34.78 -13.61 -0.70
N THR A 95 -34.86 -13.69 0.61
CA THR A 95 -35.11 -12.53 1.49
C THR A 95 -34.01 -11.46 1.31
N PHE A 96 -32.75 -11.86 1.24
CA PHE A 96 -31.62 -10.95 0.97
C PHE A 96 -31.84 -10.19 -0.34
N PHE A 97 -32.14 -10.87 -1.46
CA PHE A 97 -32.35 -10.21 -2.75
C PHE A 97 -33.57 -9.29 -2.76
N GLU A 98 -34.65 -9.66 -2.06
CA GLU A 98 -35.83 -8.79 -1.91
C GLU A 98 -35.49 -7.52 -1.12
N ASN A 99 -34.67 -7.62 -0.07
CA ASN A 99 -34.23 -6.48 0.72
C ASN A 99 -33.31 -5.54 -0.06
N ILE A 100 -32.33 -6.10 -0.81
CA ILE A 100 -31.43 -5.30 -1.67
C ILE A 100 -32.22 -4.55 -2.75
N LYS A 101 -33.23 -5.17 -3.36
CA LYS A 101 -34.10 -4.50 -4.35
C LYS A 101 -34.83 -3.30 -3.77
N LYS A 102 -35.25 -3.39 -2.49
CA LYS A 102 -35.95 -2.34 -1.77
C LYS A 102 -35.01 -1.30 -1.16
N ALA A 103 -33.73 -1.63 -1.01
CA ALA A 103 -32.73 -0.74 -0.44
C ALA A 103 -32.59 0.52 -1.30
N LYS A 104 -32.62 1.67 -0.60
CA LYS A 104 -32.31 2.97 -1.20
C LYS A 104 -30.79 3.12 -1.36
N LYS A 105 -30.37 4.19 -2.02
CA LYS A 105 -28.92 4.51 -2.14
C LYS A 105 -28.28 4.66 -0.75
N GLY A 106 -27.12 4.04 -0.58
CA GLY A 106 -26.39 3.95 0.70
C GLY A 106 -26.74 2.65 1.44
N PHE A 107 -26.09 1.54 1.06
CA PHE A 107 -26.18 0.26 1.76
C PHE A 107 -24.83 -0.45 1.76
N VAL A 108 -24.67 -1.44 2.63
CA VAL A 108 -23.46 -2.25 2.77
C VAL A 108 -23.81 -3.72 2.62
N ILE A 109 -23.12 -4.43 1.72
CA ILE A 109 -23.16 -5.88 1.61
C ILE A 109 -21.84 -6.43 2.10
N ILE A 110 -21.86 -7.42 3.00
CA ILE A 110 -20.65 -8.16 3.42
C ILE A 110 -20.76 -9.59 2.92
N SER A 111 -19.72 -10.05 2.21
CA SER A 111 -19.73 -11.38 1.61
C SER A 111 -18.34 -12.02 1.58
N THR A 112 -18.32 -13.35 1.35
CA THR A 112 -17.09 -14.02 0.94
C THR A 112 -16.88 -13.86 -0.58
N GLY A 113 -15.61 -13.68 -0.98
CA GLY A 113 -15.26 -13.53 -2.39
C GLY A 113 -15.75 -14.70 -3.25
N LYS A 114 -15.65 -15.93 -2.74
CA LYS A 114 -16.12 -17.13 -3.43
C LYS A 114 -17.60 -17.05 -3.84
N TYR A 115 -18.45 -16.55 -2.95
CA TYR A 115 -19.90 -16.49 -3.22
C TYR A 115 -20.24 -15.42 -4.28
N ILE A 116 -19.57 -14.27 -4.26
CA ILE A 116 -19.82 -13.19 -5.21
C ILE A 116 -19.45 -13.60 -6.66
N GLY A 117 -18.49 -14.50 -6.82
CA GLY A 117 -18.12 -15.05 -8.14
C GLY A 117 -19.23 -15.83 -8.85
N GLU A 118 -20.20 -16.42 -8.11
CA GLU A 118 -21.18 -17.40 -8.59
C GLU A 118 -22.59 -16.84 -8.87
N GLY A 119 -22.71 -15.62 -9.42
CA GLY A 119 -24.03 -15.18 -9.94
C GLY A 119 -24.69 -14.02 -9.16
N PHE A 120 -23.99 -13.38 -8.24
CA PHE A 120 -24.47 -12.15 -7.63
C PHE A 120 -24.41 -10.99 -8.63
N ASP A 121 -25.54 -10.36 -8.92
CA ASP A 121 -25.66 -9.27 -9.88
C ASP A 121 -26.47 -8.10 -9.29
N GLU A 122 -25.78 -7.08 -8.78
CA GLU A 122 -26.39 -5.84 -8.31
C GLU A 122 -25.72 -4.64 -9.01
N LYS A 123 -26.42 -4.05 -9.96
CA LYS A 123 -25.93 -2.95 -10.79
C LYS A 123 -25.71 -1.65 -10.01
N LYS A 124 -26.36 -1.47 -8.86
CA LYS A 124 -26.23 -0.27 -8.03
C LYS A 124 -24.87 -0.16 -7.32
N LEU A 125 -24.10 -1.26 -7.21
CA LEU A 125 -22.81 -1.25 -6.53
C LEU A 125 -21.83 -0.28 -7.20
N ASP A 126 -21.24 0.60 -6.40
CA ASP A 126 -20.26 1.60 -6.83
C ASP A 126 -18.97 1.57 -6.00
N THR A 127 -18.92 0.83 -4.89
CA THR A 127 -17.75 0.79 -4.01
C THR A 127 -17.45 -0.64 -3.55
N LEU A 128 -16.20 -1.05 -3.70
CA LEU A 128 -15.68 -2.35 -3.29
C LEU A 128 -14.62 -2.18 -2.21
N PHE A 129 -14.78 -2.89 -1.08
CA PHE A 129 -13.78 -3.04 -0.04
C PHE A 129 -13.18 -4.43 -0.10
N ILE A 130 -11.89 -4.55 -0.39
CA ILE A 130 -11.13 -5.80 -0.35
C ILE A 130 -10.37 -5.85 0.97
N VAL A 131 -10.90 -6.61 1.93
CA VAL A 131 -10.41 -6.61 3.30
C VAL A 131 -9.62 -7.87 3.67
N SER A 132 -9.43 -8.79 2.74
CA SER A 132 -8.56 -9.96 2.89
C SER A 132 -7.57 -10.03 1.73
N PRO A 133 -6.30 -10.41 1.98
CA PRO A 133 -5.32 -10.59 0.91
C PRO A 133 -5.68 -11.82 0.08
N PHE A 134 -5.59 -11.72 -1.23
CA PHE A 134 -5.70 -12.85 -2.16
C PHE A 134 -4.80 -12.64 -3.37
N ARG A 135 -4.40 -13.75 -3.99
CA ARG A 135 -3.63 -13.71 -5.23
C ARG A 135 -4.54 -13.43 -6.42
N TRP A 136 -3.98 -12.73 -7.39
CA TRP A 136 -4.61 -12.55 -8.68
C TRP A 136 -4.74 -13.90 -9.41
N ASN A 137 -5.98 -14.35 -9.65
CA ASN A 137 -6.29 -15.53 -10.45
C ASN A 137 -7.53 -15.30 -11.34
N GLY A 138 -7.66 -14.11 -11.95
CA GLY A 138 -8.88 -13.72 -12.66
C GLY A 138 -10.05 -13.31 -11.74
N THR A 139 -9.93 -13.55 -10.44
CA THR A 139 -11.00 -13.32 -9.46
C THR A 139 -11.28 -11.82 -9.28
N LEU A 140 -10.24 -10.96 -9.33
CA LEU A 140 -10.42 -9.51 -9.21
C LEU A 140 -11.25 -8.94 -10.37
N GLU A 141 -11.01 -9.39 -11.61
CA GLU A 141 -11.82 -8.99 -12.79
C GLU A 141 -13.30 -9.29 -12.58
N GLN A 142 -13.61 -10.44 -11.98
CA GLN A 142 -14.98 -10.78 -11.64
C GLN A 142 -15.57 -9.85 -10.58
N TYR A 143 -14.79 -9.46 -9.56
CA TYR A 143 -15.27 -8.57 -8.50
C TYR A 143 -15.45 -7.15 -9.01
N VAL A 144 -14.44 -6.57 -9.63
CA VAL A 144 -14.53 -5.21 -10.17
C VAL A 144 -15.45 -5.11 -11.38
N GLY A 145 -15.57 -6.18 -12.17
CA GLY A 145 -16.52 -6.26 -13.27
C GLY A 145 -17.98 -6.11 -12.83
N ARG A 146 -18.30 -6.42 -11.56
CA ARG A 146 -19.62 -6.14 -10.97
C ARG A 146 -19.85 -4.64 -10.78
N LEU A 147 -18.79 -3.91 -10.41
CA LEU A 147 -18.87 -2.45 -10.28
C LEU A 147 -18.94 -1.76 -11.65
N HIS A 148 -18.38 -2.37 -12.69
CA HIS A 148 -18.36 -1.80 -14.04
C HIS A 148 -19.71 -1.85 -14.78
N ARG A 149 -20.75 -2.46 -14.17
CA ARG A 149 -22.09 -2.44 -14.78
C ARG A 149 -22.67 -1.05 -14.74
N GLU A 150 -23.14 -0.58 -15.87
CA GLU A 150 -23.74 0.74 -16.01
C GLU A 150 -25.04 0.84 -15.21
N SER A 151 -25.20 1.97 -14.53
CA SER A 151 -26.40 2.40 -13.84
C SER A 151 -26.52 3.91 -14.01
N GLU A 152 -27.71 4.44 -14.24
CA GLU A 152 -27.97 5.86 -14.49
C GLU A 152 -27.45 6.82 -13.41
N ASP A 153 -27.30 6.32 -12.18
CA ASP A 153 -26.86 7.11 -11.01
C ASP A 153 -25.36 6.97 -10.68
N LYS A 154 -24.57 6.30 -11.52
CA LYS A 154 -23.17 5.99 -11.24
C LYS A 154 -22.23 6.94 -11.97
N ASN A 155 -21.53 7.79 -11.20
CA ASN A 155 -20.54 8.74 -11.74
C ASN A 155 -19.11 8.20 -11.67
N ASP A 156 -18.82 7.38 -10.68
CA ASP A 156 -17.52 6.75 -10.46
C ASP A 156 -17.67 5.37 -9.79
N VAL A 157 -16.58 4.62 -9.78
CA VAL A 157 -16.45 3.40 -8.98
C VAL A 157 -15.17 3.47 -8.15
N GLU A 158 -15.29 3.09 -6.87
CA GLU A 158 -14.16 3.09 -5.94
C GLU A 158 -13.81 1.67 -5.50
N VAL A 159 -12.51 1.38 -5.43
CA VAL A 159 -11.99 0.17 -4.82
C VAL A 159 -11.06 0.55 -3.68
N HIS A 160 -11.41 0.17 -2.46
CA HIS A 160 -10.57 0.24 -1.27
C HIS A 160 -9.87 -1.11 -1.10
N ASP A 161 -8.58 -1.16 -1.36
CA ASP A 161 -7.78 -2.39 -1.24
C ASP A 161 -6.87 -2.30 -0.02
N TYR A 162 -7.13 -3.12 1.01
CA TYR A 162 -6.33 -3.15 2.23
C TYR A 162 -5.01 -3.87 2.00
N VAL A 163 -3.92 -3.12 2.21
CA VAL A 163 -2.56 -3.54 1.90
C VAL A 163 -1.76 -3.74 3.19
N ASP A 164 -1.50 -4.98 3.53
CA ASP A 164 -0.74 -5.37 4.72
C ASP A 164 0.76 -5.48 4.35
N ILE A 165 1.36 -4.33 4.08
CA ILE A 165 2.69 -4.18 3.47
C ILE A 165 3.84 -4.77 4.31
N ASN A 166 3.67 -4.87 5.63
CA ASN A 166 4.70 -5.41 6.52
C ASN A 166 4.79 -6.95 6.47
N VAL A 167 3.88 -7.61 5.75
CA VAL A 167 3.91 -9.06 5.52
C VAL A 167 4.23 -9.31 4.05
N LYS A 168 5.46 -9.72 3.76
CA LYS A 168 6.00 -9.88 2.39
C LYS A 168 5.09 -10.68 1.44
N MET A 169 4.42 -11.70 1.94
CA MET A 169 3.47 -12.49 1.15
C MET A 169 2.24 -11.66 0.74
N PHE A 170 1.66 -10.88 1.65
CA PHE A 170 0.50 -10.04 1.39
C PHE A 170 0.84 -8.84 0.51
N GLU A 171 2.03 -8.25 0.71
CA GLU A 171 2.59 -7.23 -0.17
C GLU A 171 2.70 -7.75 -1.62
N SER A 172 3.28 -8.95 -1.81
CA SER A 172 3.39 -9.57 -3.14
C SER A 172 2.02 -9.77 -3.80
N MET A 173 1.01 -10.21 -3.03
CA MET A 173 -0.37 -10.37 -3.54
C MET A 173 -0.98 -9.03 -3.97
N TYR A 174 -0.71 -7.95 -3.23
CA TYR A 174 -1.14 -6.61 -3.63
C TYR A 174 -0.49 -6.15 -4.93
N HIS A 175 0.82 -6.36 -5.11
CA HIS A 175 1.48 -6.00 -6.37
C HIS A 175 0.90 -6.75 -7.58
N ASP A 176 0.47 -8.00 -7.40
CA ASP A 176 -0.25 -8.73 -8.44
C ASP A 176 -1.59 -8.04 -8.77
N ARG A 177 -2.38 -7.67 -7.76
CA ARG A 177 -3.64 -6.93 -7.94
C ARG A 177 -3.43 -5.57 -8.56
N LEU A 178 -2.38 -4.84 -8.16
CA LEU A 178 -2.06 -3.50 -8.67
C LEU A 178 -1.83 -3.51 -10.19
N ARG A 179 -1.11 -4.54 -10.71
CA ARG A 179 -0.92 -4.68 -12.15
C ARG A 179 -2.25 -4.88 -12.89
N ALA A 180 -3.16 -5.59 -12.28
CA ALA A 180 -4.46 -5.83 -12.85
C ALA A 180 -5.38 -4.60 -12.80
N TYR A 181 -5.40 -3.85 -11.69
CA TYR A 181 -6.12 -2.57 -11.62
C TYR A 181 -5.68 -1.62 -12.73
N LYS A 182 -4.35 -1.50 -12.96
CA LYS A 182 -3.81 -0.67 -14.05
C LYS A 182 -4.31 -1.12 -15.43
N LYS A 183 -4.37 -2.44 -15.69
CA LYS A 183 -4.92 -2.98 -16.96
C LYS A 183 -6.43 -2.69 -17.12
N LEU A 184 -7.17 -2.64 -16.02
CA LEU A 184 -8.60 -2.35 -16.00
C LEU A 184 -8.92 -0.85 -16.03
N GLY A 185 -7.89 0.02 -16.11
CA GLY A 185 -8.04 1.46 -16.22
C GLY A 185 -8.30 2.17 -14.90
N TYR A 186 -7.97 1.56 -13.75
CA TYR A 186 -8.07 2.24 -12.46
C TYR A 186 -6.96 3.27 -12.28
N VAL A 187 -7.34 4.45 -11.79
CA VAL A 187 -6.43 5.53 -11.38
C VAL A 187 -6.30 5.46 -9.86
N ILE A 188 -5.07 5.50 -9.37
CA ILE A 188 -4.82 5.50 -7.93
C ILE A 188 -5.18 6.89 -7.39
N SER A 189 -6.14 6.95 -6.45
CA SER A 189 -6.53 8.18 -5.76
C SER A 189 -5.59 8.44 -4.58
N GLY A 190 -5.18 9.66 -4.47
CA GLY A 190 -4.21 10.16 -3.51
C GLY A 190 -2.91 10.52 -4.23
N ASP A 191 -2.13 11.43 -3.66
CA ASP A 191 -0.74 11.51 -4.04
C ASP A 191 -0.18 10.10 -3.98
N GLU A 192 0.63 9.69 -4.95
CA GLU A 192 1.34 8.41 -4.93
C GLU A 192 2.23 8.33 -3.68
N VAL A 193 1.59 8.22 -2.53
CA VAL A 193 2.23 7.80 -1.30
C VAL A 193 2.28 6.27 -1.37
N ILE A 194 3.06 5.79 -2.32
CA ILE A 194 3.63 4.47 -2.23
C ILE A 194 4.64 4.60 -1.08
N PHE A 195 4.18 4.41 0.15
CA PHE A 195 5.07 4.15 1.27
C PHE A 195 5.72 2.79 1.03
N GLU A 196 6.60 2.72 0.06
CA GLU A 196 7.53 1.60 -0.06
C GLU A 196 8.56 1.73 1.05
N ARG A 197 8.17 1.41 2.28
CA ARG A 197 9.12 1.15 3.35
C ARG A 197 9.67 -0.25 3.12
N LYS A 198 10.84 -0.34 2.49
CA LYS A 198 11.56 -1.60 2.36
C LYS A 198 12.76 -1.57 3.29
N ILE A 199 12.93 -2.66 4.03
CA ILE A 199 14.13 -2.91 4.82
C ILE A 199 15.00 -3.84 4.01
N TYR A 200 16.23 -3.44 3.80
CA TYR A 200 17.25 -4.20 3.09
C TYR A 200 18.35 -4.63 4.05
N SER A 201 18.87 -5.81 3.83
CA SER A 201 20.01 -6.33 4.56
C SER A 201 21.32 -5.88 3.91
N THR A 202 22.44 -6.17 4.56
CA THR A 202 23.79 -5.99 4.06
C THR A 202 24.02 -6.63 2.68
N TYR A 203 23.27 -7.69 2.36
CA TYR A 203 23.49 -8.48 1.14
C TYR A 203 22.72 -7.98 -0.09
N ASP A 204 21.64 -7.25 0.10
CA ASP A 204 20.70 -6.94 -0.99
C ASP A 204 20.48 -5.44 -1.25
N TYR A 205 20.85 -4.54 -0.32
CA TYR A 205 20.59 -3.11 -0.46
C TYR A 205 21.34 -2.46 -1.62
N LYS A 206 22.59 -2.88 -1.89
CA LYS A 206 23.46 -2.21 -2.90
C LYS A 206 22.84 -2.24 -4.29
N THR A 207 22.31 -3.37 -4.70
CA THR A 207 21.68 -3.51 -6.02
C THR A 207 20.56 -2.49 -6.19
N LYS A 208 19.67 -2.40 -5.19
CA LYS A 208 18.54 -1.48 -5.26
C LYS A 208 18.93 -0.02 -5.11
N LEU A 209 19.90 0.29 -4.24
CA LEU A 209 20.45 1.64 -4.11
C LEU A 209 21.08 2.09 -5.44
N PHE A 210 21.83 1.23 -6.11
CA PHE A 210 22.46 1.56 -7.38
C PHE A 210 21.45 1.78 -8.51
N GLU A 211 20.37 0.98 -8.56
CA GLU A 211 19.26 1.23 -9.47
C GLU A 211 18.65 2.62 -9.22
N ASP A 212 18.27 2.92 -7.97
CA ASP A 212 17.67 4.19 -7.60
C ASP A 212 18.59 5.40 -7.92
N LEU A 213 19.90 5.28 -7.72
CA LEU A 213 20.88 6.31 -8.09
C LEU A 213 20.97 6.51 -9.61
N THR A 214 21.00 5.43 -10.36
CA THR A 214 21.09 5.46 -11.83
C THR A 214 19.82 6.03 -12.46
N ASP A 215 18.66 5.75 -11.87
CA ASP A 215 17.34 6.21 -12.32
C ASP A 215 17.00 7.64 -11.87
N SER A 216 17.88 8.30 -11.09
CA SER A 216 17.66 9.66 -10.60
C SER A 216 17.53 10.68 -11.74
N LYS A 217 16.51 11.56 -11.63
CA LYS A 217 16.17 12.51 -12.71
C LYS A 217 16.41 13.97 -12.37
N LYS A 218 16.44 14.30 -11.06
CA LYS A 218 16.52 15.70 -10.60
C LYS A 218 17.79 15.97 -9.83
N GLU A 219 17.89 15.45 -8.63
CA GLU A 219 19.05 15.63 -7.77
C GLU A 219 19.22 14.45 -6.80
N VAL A 220 20.45 14.22 -6.39
CA VAL A 220 20.78 13.29 -5.32
C VAL A 220 21.43 14.07 -4.19
N VAL A 221 20.99 13.85 -2.94
CA VAL A 221 21.56 14.47 -1.75
C VAL A 221 22.23 13.40 -0.91
N PHE A 222 23.52 13.57 -0.63
CA PHE A 222 24.28 12.76 0.31
C PHE A 222 24.45 13.54 1.63
N ILE A 223 24.12 12.91 2.75
CA ILE A 223 24.43 13.43 4.08
C ILE A 223 25.47 12.49 4.66
N LEU A 224 26.70 13.02 4.85
CA LEU A 224 27.89 12.26 5.18
C LEU A 224 28.38 12.65 6.58
N ASN A 225 28.17 11.79 7.57
CA ASN A 225 28.83 11.92 8.87
C ASN A 225 30.14 11.14 8.89
N GLU A 226 30.10 9.88 8.50
CA GLU A 226 31.26 9.02 8.38
C GLU A 226 31.29 8.36 6.99
N TYR A 227 32.43 8.37 6.32
CA TYR A 227 32.54 7.83 4.96
C TYR A 227 33.96 7.31 4.61
N ASN A 228 34.02 6.52 3.54
CA ASN A 228 35.25 6.12 2.88
C ASN A 228 35.29 6.75 1.49
N ASP A 229 36.38 7.37 1.12
CA ASP A 229 36.54 8.12 -0.14
C ASP A 229 36.30 7.25 -1.39
N GLU A 230 36.77 6.00 -1.39
CA GLU A 230 36.58 5.08 -2.51
C GLU A 230 35.10 4.70 -2.71
N VAL A 231 34.41 4.41 -1.60
CA VAL A 231 32.97 4.07 -1.61
C VAL A 231 32.14 5.26 -2.07
N VAL A 232 32.42 6.46 -1.58
CA VAL A 232 31.74 7.68 -2.02
C VAL A 232 32.01 7.94 -3.48
N THR A 233 33.23 7.79 -3.95
CA THR A 233 33.58 7.97 -5.37
C THR A 233 32.83 7.00 -6.29
N ASP A 234 32.66 5.74 -5.89
CA ASP A 234 31.84 4.77 -6.66
C ASP A 234 30.37 5.24 -6.75
N LEU A 235 29.77 5.71 -5.64
CA LEU A 235 28.40 6.25 -5.65
C LEU A 235 28.27 7.51 -6.50
N LEU A 236 29.24 8.44 -6.43
CA LEU A 236 29.27 9.66 -7.23
C LEU A 236 29.33 9.39 -8.74
N ASN A 237 29.92 8.29 -9.15
CA ASN A 237 29.98 7.89 -10.57
C ASN A 237 28.64 7.38 -11.13
N ARG A 238 27.65 7.05 -10.26
CA ARG A 238 26.37 6.43 -10.65
C ARG A 238 25.24 7.42 -10.88
N CYS A 239 25.41 8.66 -10.47
CA CYS A 239 24.36 9.69 -10.56
C CYS A 239 24.96 11.05 -10.92
N SER A 240 24.10 12.01 -11.23
CA SER A 240 24.46 13.38 -11.57
C SER A 240 23.76 14.38 -10.64
N ASN A 241 24.17 15.64 -10.66
CA ASN A 241 23.57 16.72 -9.87
C ASN A 241 23.51 16.40 -8.38
N ILE A 242 24.67 16.19 -7.77
CA ILE A 242 24.79 15.73 -6.39
C ILE A 242 25.07 16.90 -5.45
N LYS A 243 24.28 17.01 -4.38
CA LYS A 243 24.53 17.88 -3.23
C LYS A 243 25.03 17.04 -2.07
N ILE A 244 26.10 17.50 -1.44
CA ILE A 244 26.71 16.84 -0.29
C ILE A 244 26.59 17.74 0.93
N PHE A 245 26.08 17.20 2.03
CA PHE A 245 26.13 17.78 3.36
C PHE A 245 27.10 16.99 4.22
N THR A 246 28.05 17.64 4.87
CA THR A 246 29.08 16.99 5.70
C THR A 246 29.51 17.86 6.87
N HIS A 247 29.90 17.23 7.97
CA HIS A 247 30.44 17.92 9.16
C HIS A 247 31.86 18.47 8.95
N SER A 248 32.66 17.78 8.16
CA SER A 248 34.07 18.02 8.06
C SER A 248 34.41 19.10 7.03
N ASN A 249 35.62 19.68 7.14
CA ASN A 249 36.25 20.43 6.06
C ASN A 249 36.69 19.49 4.93
N ALA A 250 35.81 18.55 4.55
CA ALA A 250 36.05 17.54 3.55
C ALA A 250 36.22 18.20 2.17
N THR A 251 37.32 17.89 1.51
CA THR A 251 37.56 18.26 0.11
C THR A 251 37.17 17.08 -0.77
N ILE A 252 35.86 16.84 -0.90
CA ILE A 252 35.38 15.87 -1.89
C ILE A 252 35.23 16.60 -3.22
N ALA A 253 36.08 16.28 -4.18
CA ALA A 253 36.06 16.87 -5.51
C ALA A 253 35.61 15.84 -6.55
N HIS A 254 34.48 16.06 -7.19
CA HIS A 254 33.98 15.24 -8.28
C HIS A 254 33.14 16.07 -9.26
N LYS A 255 33.21 15.76 -10.55
CA LYS A 255 32.52 16.51 -11.62
C LYS A 255 30.99 16.54 -11.47
N ASN A 256 30.40 15.56 -10.81
CA ASN A 256 28.96 15.42 -10.62
C ASN A 256 28.43 16.16 -9.40
N ILE A 257 29.32 16.77 -8.57
CA ILE A 257 28.93 17.51 -7.38
C ILE A 257 28.51 18.93 -7.79
N SER A 258 27.25 19.27 -7.52
CA SER A 258 26.68 20.60 -7.73
C SER A 258 26.74 21.49 -6.49
N GLY A 259 26.99 20.94 -5.30
CA GLY A 259 27.12 21.69 -4.07
C GLY A 259 27.69 20.85 -2.92
N LEU A 260 28.63 21.46 -2.17
CA LEU A 260 29.19 20.93 -0.93
C LEU A 260 28.84 21.90 0.21
N LEU A 261 28.11 21.42 1.20
CA LEU A 261 27.52 22.23 2.26
C LEU A 261 27.91 21.64 3.63
N LYS A 262 28.01 22.50 4.64
CA LYS A 262 28.21 22.06 6.03
C LYS A 262 26.87 21.73 6.68
N THR A 263 26.88 20.75 7.57
CA THR A 263 25.72 20.37 8.39
C THR A 263 26.16 19.97 9.79
N ASN A 264 25.28 20.18 10.77
CA ASN A 264 25.43 19.65 12.13
C ASN A 264 24.64 18.33 12.33
N LEU A 265 24.06 17.79 11.27
CA LEU A 265 23.22 16.61 11.33
C LEU A 265 24.07 15.33 11.28
N GLU A 266 24.15 14.62 12.40
CA GLU A 266 25.01 13.43 12.59
C GLU A 266 24.36 12.14 12.06
N ILE A 267 24.00 12.12 10.77
CA ILE A 267 23.43 10.93 10.10
C ILE A 267 24.16 10.62 8.81
N ASN A 268 24.00 9.37 8.35
CA ASN A 268 24.38 8.96 7.01
C ASN A 268 23.13 8.63 6.22
N ALA A 269 22.84 9.38 5.16
CA ALA A 269 21.63 9.21 4.36
C ALA A 269 21.84 9.54 2.89
N VAL A 270 21.08 8.86 2.03
CA VAL A 270 20.97 9.16 0.60
C VAL A 270 19.52 9.55 0.32
N ILE A 271 19.33 10.73 -0.27
CA ILE A 271 18.01 11.21 -0.71
C ILE A 271 18.03 11.39 -2.23
N ILE A 272 17.09 10.78 -2.93
CA ILE A 272 17.03 10.77 -4.39
C ILE A 272 15.74 11.47 -4.83
N ASP A 273 15.89 12.46 -5.70
CA ASP A 273 14.80 13.26 -6.31
C ASP A 273 13.85 13.91 -5.29
N GLN A 274 14.30 14.14 -4.05
CA GLN A 274 13.50 14.60 -2.91
C GLN A 274 12.31 13.70 -2.57
N LYS A 275 12.37 12.43 -2.97
CA LYS A 275 11.26 11.47 -2.88
C LYS A 275 11.65 10.16 -2.19
N ILE A 276 12.86 9.68 -2.42
CA ILE A 276 13.36 8.41 -1.88
C ILE A 276 14.45 8.70 -0.87
N LEU A 277 14.29 8.18 0.35
CA LEU A 277 15.27 8.23 1.43
C LEU A 277 15.83 6.83 1.68
N TRP A 278 17.16 6.72 1.70
CA TRP A 278 17.91 5.59 2.21
C TRP A 278 18.54 5.96 3.54
N TYR A 279 18.11 5.31 4.63
CA TYR A 279 18.57 5.59 5.99
C TYR A 279 18.42 4.36 6.89
N GLY A 280 19.38 4.13 7.80
CA GLY A 280 19.33 3.03 8.75
C GLY A 280 20.67 2.72 9.39
N GLY A 281 20.81 1.51 9.94
CA GLY A 281 22.02 1.05 10.59
C GLY A 281 23.18 0.84 9.59
N ILE A 282 22.88 0.40 8.35
CA ILE A 282 23.91 0.34 7.30
C ILE A 282 24.27 1.75 6.86
N ASN A 283 25.54 2.10 6.98
CA ASN A 283 26.11 3.31 6.39
C ASN A 283 26.46 3.05 4.92
N PRO A 284 25.72 3.62 3.93
CA PRO A 284 25.97 3.37 2.52
C PRO A 284 27.30 3.93 2.00
N PHE A 285 27.97 4.76 2.80
CA PHE A 285 29.23 5.44 2.45
C PHE A 285 30.47 4.77 3.04
N LYS A 286 30.31 3.62 3.70
CA LYS A 286 31.40 2.80 4.24
C LYS A 286 31.40 1.38 3.70
N THR A 287 32.56 0.73 3.79
CA THR A 287 32.62 -0.72 3.65
C THR A 287 31.94 -1.37 4.85
N ILE A 288 31.01 -2.29 4.62
CA ILE A 288 30.19 -2.89 5.66
C ILE A 288 30.98 -3.90 6.48
N ALA A 289 30.95 -3.78 7.80
CA ALA A 289 31.64 -4.67 8.72
C ALA A 289 30.72 -5.69 9.42
N TYR A 290 29.39 -5.47 9.45
CA TYR A 290 28.45 -6.26 10.27
C TYR A 290 27.11 -6.46 9.58
N ASN A 291 26.34 -7.47 10.03
CA ASN A 291 24.95 -7.67 9.63
C ASN A 291 24.07 -6.57 10.24
N ASP A 292 23.56 -5.70 9.41
CA ASP A 292 22.66 -4.61 9.76
C ASP A 292 21.63 -4.40 8.65
N SER A 293 20.78 -3.40 8.80
CA SER A 293 19.71 -3.10 7.87
C SER A 293 19.68 -1.63 7.49
N ILE A 294 19.16 -1.34 6.30
CA ILE A 294 18.88 0.01 5.82
C ILE A 294 17.46 0.06 5.26
N MET A 295 16.77 1.15 5.54
CA MET A 295 15.41 1.39 5.03
C MET A 295 15.47 2.21 3.75
N ARG A 296 14.66 1.82 2.79
CA ARG A 296 14.28 2.62 1.64
C ARG A 296 12.87 3.15 1.86
N ILE A 297 12.73 4.45 1.99
CA ILE A 297 11.47 5.13 2.27
C ILE A 297 11.14 6.02 1.07
N ASN A 298 9.98 5.82 0.46
CA ASN A 298 9.47 6.69 -0.58
C ASN A 298 8.46 7.67 0.05
N ASP A 299 8.97 8.82 0.52
CA ASP A 299 8.18 9.82 1.22
C ASP A 299 8.80 11.22 1.03
N LYS A 300 8.13 12.05 0.24
CA LYS A 300 8.59 13.41 -0.06
C LYS A 300 8.67 14.29 1.19
N SER A 301 7.71 14.19 2.09
CA SER A 301 7.65 15.02 3.31
C SER A 301 8.82 14.73 4.25
N ILE A 302 9.15 13.46 4.43
CA ILE A 302 10.33 13.06 5.22
C ILE A 302 11.61 13.55 4.55
N CYS A 303 11.76 13.40 3.24
CA CYS A 303 12.92 13.88 2.50
C CYS A 303 13.11 15.38 2.64
N GLU A 304 12.05 16.17 2.46
CA GLU A 304 12.07 17.63 2.62
C GLU A 304 12.44 18.05 4.06
N THR A 305 11.91 17.33 5.05
CA THR A 305 12.22 17.58 6.46
C THR A 305 13.70 17.36 6.76
N ILE A 306 14.27 16.23 6.33
CA ILE A 306 15.69 15.92 6.55
C ILE A 306 16.59 16.93 5.83
N ILE A 307 16.28 17.30 4.58
CA ILE A 307 17.05 18.32 3.84
C ILE A 307 16.99 19.67 4.54
N LYS A 308 15.84 20.04 5.12
CA LYS A 308 15.69 21.28 5.88
C LYS A 308 16.53 21.26 7.16
N GLU A 309 16.54 20.16 7.89
CA GLU A 309 17.39 20.00 9.08
C GLU A 309 18.87 20.01 8.71
N ALA A 310 19.28 19.39 7.62
CA ALA A 310 20.67 19.40 7.16
C ALA A 310 21.21 20.80 6.76
N LYS A 311 20.32 21.76 6.50
CA LYS A 311 20.67 23.16 6.17
C LYS A 311 20.81 24.07 7.38
N LYS A 312 20.44 23.62 8.58
CA LYS A 312 20.64 24.36 9.84
C LYS A 312 22.05 24.19 10.36
#